data_1f148f9ec427dec1e1ae74673e403785
#
_entry.id   1f148f9ec427dec1e1ae74673e403785
#
_cell.length_a   1.000
_cell.length_b   1.000
_cell.length_c   1.000
_cell.angle_alpha   90.00
_cell.angle_beta   90.00
_cell.angle_gamma   90.00
#
_symmetry.space_group_name_H-M   'P 1'
#
loop_
_entity.id
_entity.type
_entity.pdbx_description
1 polymer ?
#
loop_
_entity_poly.entity_id
_entity_poly.type
_entity_poly.pdbx_seq_one_letter_code
_entity_poly.pdbx_strand_id
1 'polypeptide(L)' 'MKLFYVLDGTVRLHYNGERHTLETGDSALLDGGLPHGWENVGTRKARVLWVILG' A
#
# COMPACT_ATOMS: atom_id res chain seq x y z
N MET A 1 -1.64 -14.11 -0.84
CA MET A 1 -1.09 -13.03 -0.01
C MET A 1 -0.28 -12.06 -0.86
N LYS A 2 -0.41 -10.78 -0.54
CA LYS A 2 0.39 -9.74 -1.18
C LYS A 2 1.04 -8.88 -0.11
N LEU A 3 2.30 -8.55 -0.31
CA LEU A 3 3.00 -7.57 0.53
C LEU A 3 3.02 -6.24 -0.22
N PHE A 4 2.56 -5.18 0.44
CA PHE A 4 2.61 -3.81 -0.05
C PHE A 4 3.66 -3.06 0.75
N TYR A 5 4.64 -2.46 0.08
CA TYR A 5 5.73 -1.75 0.74
C TYR A 5 5.91 -0.38 0.11
N VAL A 6 5.99 0.66 0.95
CA VAL A 6 6.20 2.04 0.47
C VAL A 6 7.69 2.31 0.40
N LEU A 7 8.20 2.41 -0.83
CA LEU A 7 9.61 2.71 -1.08
C LEU A 7 9.90 4.19 -0.85
N ASP A 8 8.96 5.06 -1.26
CA ASP A 8 9.14 6.51 -1.13
C ASP A 8 7.78 7.19 -1.20
N GLY A 9 7.60 8.21 -0.36
CA GLY A 9 6.41 9.04 -0.35
C GLY A 9 5.42 8.69 0.75
N THR A 10 4.22 9.26 0.61
CA THR A 10 3.10 9.05 1.54
C THR A 10 1.90 8.61 0.73
N VAL A 11 1.33 7.48 1.09
CA VAL A 11 0.22 6.88 0.35
C VAL A 11 -0.92 6.52 1.31
N ARG A 12 -2.11 6.36 0.76
CA ARG A 12 -3.24 5.80 1.48
C ARG A 12 -3.58 4.47 0.87
N LEU A 13 -3.49 3.43 1.68
CA LEU A 13 -3.86 2.08 1.27
C LEU A 13 -5.33 1.87 1.60
N HIS A 14 -6.10 1.45 0.60
CA HIS A 14 -7.49 1.05 0.76
C HIS A 14 -7.53 -0.47 0.79
N TYR A 15 -8.09 -1.02 1.85
CA TYR A 15 -8.14 -2.47 2.01
C TYR A 15 -9.42 -2.87 2.71
N ASN A 16 -10.24 -3.63 2.02
CA ASN A 16 -11.49 -4.17 2.56
C ASN A 16 -12.35 -3.11 3.24
N GLY A 17 -12.49 -1.94 2.58
CA GLY A 17 -13.31 -0.82 3.09
C GLY A 17 -12.61 0.08 4.10
N GLU A 18 -11.41 -0.26 4.54
CA GLU A 18 -10.62 0.56 5.45
C GLU A 18 -9.57 1.36 4.70
N ARG A 19 -9.10 2.43 5.33
CA ARG A 19 -8.05 3.29 4.77
C ARG A 19 -6.93 3.43 5.79
N HIS A 20 -5.70 3.26 5.32
CA HIS A 20 -4.52 3.34 6.16
C HIS A 20 -3.48 4.23 5.50
N THR A 21 -3.02 5.26 6.19
CA THR A 21 -1.96 6.12 5.67
C THR A 21 -0.62 5.48 6.00
N LEU A 22 0.20 5.27 4.97
CA LEU A 22 1.52 4.66 5.08
C LEU A 22 2.56 5.63 4.55
N GLU A 23 3.72 5.62 5.17
CA GLU A 23 4.85 6.46 4.78
C GLU A 23 6.03 5.60 4.36
N THR A 24 7.07 6.23 3.85
CA THR A 24 8.30 5.56 3.43
C THR A 24 8.76 4.57 4.51
N GLY A 25 8.99 3.32 4.11
CA GLY A 25 9.42 2.25 4.99
C GLY A 25 8.29 1.44 5.61
N ASP A 26 7.05 1.91 5.49
CA ASP A 26 5.90 1.16 6.00
C ASP A 26 5.50 0.04 5.03
N SER A 27 4.92 -1.00 5.58
CA SER A 27 4.46 -2.14 4.80
C SER A 27 3.17 -2.70 5.36
N ALA A 28 2.46 -3.46 4.54
CA ALA A 28 1.24 -4.14 4.92
C ALA A 28 1.15 -5.48 4.20
N LEU A 29 0.65 -6.48 4.90
CA LEU A 29 0.41 -7.80 4.33
C LEU A 29 -1.09 -7.93 4.08
N LEU A 30 -1.48 -8.22 2.85
CA LEU A 30 -2.87 -8.21 2.40
C LEU A 30 -3.30 -9.57 1.87
N ASP A 31 -4.57 -9.88 2.09
CA ASP A 31 -5.24 -10.95 1.37
C ASP A 31 -5.68 -10.41 0.01
N GLY A 32 -5.07 -10.89 -1.06
CA GLY A 32 -5.36 -10.42 -2.42
C GLY A 32 -6.77 -10.74 -2.91
N GLY A 33 -7.51 -11.59 -2.20
CA GLY A 33 -8.91 -11.88 -2.52
C GLY A 33 -9.88 -10.81 -2.05
N LEU A 34 -9.43 -9.85 -1.24
CA LEU A 34 -10.27 -8.75 -0.75
C LEU A 34 -10.03 -7.49 -1.58
N PRO A 35 -11.05 -6.60 -1.69
CA PRO A 35 -10.87 -5.35 -2.43
C PRO A 35 -9.72 -4.53 -1.87
N HIS A 36 -8.82 -4.07 -2.75
CA HIS A 36 -7.67 -3.28 -2.33
C HIS A 36 -7.23 -2.33 -3.43
N GLY A 37 -6.54 -1.28 -3.04
CA GLY A 37 -5.97 -0.29 -3.93
C GLY A 37 -5.18 0.73 -3.12
N TRP A 38 -4.59 1.71 -3.79
CA TRP A 38 -3.86 2.76 -3.10
C TRP A 38 -3.89 4.05 -3.90
N GLU A 39 -3.62 5.16 -3.20
CA GLU A 39 -3.51 6.47 -3.83
C GLU A 39 -2.37 7.25 -3.21
N ASN A 40 -1.77 8.13 -4.01
CA ASN A 40 -0.74 9.05 -3.54
C ASN A 40 -1.43 10.22 -2.83
N VAL A 41 -1.17 10.39 -1.55
CA VAL A 41 -1.74 11.51 -0.77
C VAL A 41 -0.66 12.51 -0.34
N GLY A 42 0.58 12.29 -0.76
CA GLY A 42 1.67 13.20 -0.50
C GLY A 42 1.80 14.27 -1.58
N THR A 43 2.81 15.13 -1.43
CA THR A 43 3.08 16.23 -2.35
C THR A 43 4.11 15.86 -3.41
N ARG A 44 4.74 14.70 -3.29
CA ARG A 44 5.76 14.23 -4.21
C ARG A 44 5.33 12.90 -4.80
N LYS A 45 6.04 12.47 -5.85
CA LYS A 45 5.85 11.17 -6.47
C LYS A 45 6.02 10.07 -5.42
N ALA A 46 5.13 9.10 -5.41
CA ALA A 46 5.23 7.93 -4.54
C ALA A 46 5.68 6.72 -5.33
N ARG A 47 6.46 5.86 -4.70
CA ARG A 47 6.86 4.57 -5.26
C ARG A 47 6.53 3.47 -4.28
N VAL A 48 5.91 2.43 -4.78
CA VAL A 48 5.52 1.29 -3.96
C VAL A 48 6.01 0.01 -4.62
N LEU A 49 6.13 -1.03 -3.82
CA LEU A 49 6.51 -2.36 -4.26
C LEU A 49 5.40 -3.32 -3.86
N TRP A 50 4.95 -4.12 -4.82
CA TRP A 50 4.06 -5.23 -4.57
C TRP A 50 4.83 -6.54 -4.67
N VAL A 51 4.68 -7.39 -3.67
CA VAL A 51 5.24 -8.74 -3.70
C VAL A 51 4.09 -9.73 -3.58
N ILE A 52 3.97 -10.59 -4.58
CA ILE A 52 2.94 -11.63 -4.58
C ILE A 52 3.52 -12.86 -3.93
N LEU A 53 2.86 -13.34 -2.88
CA LEU A 53 3.30 -14.46 -2.08
C LEU A 53 2.37 -15.65 -2.32
N GLY A 54 2.92 -16.67 -2.86
CA GLY A 54 2.25 -17.95 -3.03
C GLY A 54 1.06 -17.98 -3.92
#